data_86a9cfe53e2cbbaa45712ef3dfd820d0
#
_entry.id   86a9cfe53e2cbbaa45712ef3dfd820d0
#
_cell.length_a   1.000
_cell.length_b   1.000
_cell.length_c   1.000
_cell.angle_alpha   90.00
_cell.angle_beta   90.00
_cell.angle_gamma   90.00
#
_symmetry.space_group_name_H-M   'P 1'
#
loop_
_entity.id
_entity.type
_entity.pdbx_description
1 polymer ?
#
loop_
_entity_poly.entity_id
_entity_poly.type
_entity_poly.pdbx_seq_one_letter_code
_entity_poly.pdbx_strand_id
1 'polypeptide(L)'
;FFSSRRRHTRSLCDWSSDVCSSDLIWNTYKNWIQSYRDLPILINQWANVVRWEMRTRLFLRTAEFLWQEGHTAHASKEEAIEETKKMLEVYAEFAENFMAVPVIKGVKTENERFAGADDTFCIEGMMQDGKALQMGTSHFLGQNFAKAFDVKFQSKEGKLEHVWATSWGVSTRLMGALIMTHSDDEGLVLPPKLAPIHVVIVPVYRSDEDLEKIKEAMKPVTQSFKKAGLTVKFDDRDTYKPGFKFAEWELKGVPVRLAVGMRDLESQTVEVARRDTKEKFVVSIHELSTRIPQLMDEIQQNLFDRAAQYREEKTQVVNTWDEFLDVINVKEGFAVAHWDGTGETEEKIKELTKATIRCIPLDQKAEPGNCVYSGKPSQGRVVFAKAY
;
A
#
# COMPACT_ATOMS: atom_id res chain seq x y z
N PHE A 1 4.41 28.84 -8.11
CA PHE A 1 3.34 29.72 -7.70
C PHE A 1 2.26 28.91 -7.02
N PHE A 2 2.39 28.75 -5.72
CA PHE A 2 1.56 27.93 -4.87
C PHE A 2 0.51 28.80 -4.20
N SER A 3 -0.66 28.23 -3.86
CA SER A 3 -1.65 28.97 -3.08
C SER A 3 -1.02 29.54 -1.81
N SER A 4 -1.51 30.67 -1.30
CA SER A 4 -0.96 31.34 -0.12
C SER A 4 -0.91 30.40 1.11
N ARG A 5 -1.87 29.48 1.26
CA ARG A 5 -1.89 28.48 2.34
C ARG A 5 -0.81 27.40 2.17
N ARG A 6 -0.54 26.92 0.94
CA ARG A 6 0.52 25.95 0.68
C ARG A 6 1.91 26.58 0.81
N ARG A 7 2.07 27.86 0.44
CA ARG A 7 3.29 28.62 0.71
C ARG A 7 3.58 28.74 2.19
N HIS A 8 2.55 29.04 2.98
CA HIS A 8 2.70 29.19 4.44
C HIS A 8 3.08 27.89 5.11
N THR A 9 2.43 26.80 4.72
CA THR A 9 2.78 25.45 5.24
C THR A 9 4.18 25.03 4.80
N ARG A 10 4.61 25.32 3.59
CA ARG A 10 5.99 25.05 3.14
C ARG A 10 7.01 25.97 3.81
N SER A 11 6.71 27.24 3.99
CA SER A 11 7.64 28.13 4.68
C SER A 11 7.84 27.77 6.14
N LEU A 12 6.85 27.13 6.77
CA LEU A 12 6.97 26.60 8.12
C LEU A 12 7.65 25.23 8.18
N CYS A 13 7.65 24.48 7.06
CA CYS A 13 8.30 23.18 6.97
C CYS A 13 9.76 23.25 6.62
N ASP A 14 10.24 24.39 6.13
CA ASP A 14 11.44 24.32 5.34
C ASP A 14 12.34 25.54 5.36
N TRP A 15 12.90 25.76 6.49
CA TRP A 15 14.06 26.62 6.58
C TRP A 15 15.37 25.91 6.24
N SER A 16 15.37 24.59 6.22
CA SER A 16 16.60 23.82 6.03
C SER A 16 16.70 23.16 4.66
N SER A 17 15.64 23.15 3.87
CA SER A 17 15.70 22.60 2.52
C SER A 17 14.68 23.25 1.58
N ASP A 18 15.05 24.35 1.00
CA ASP A 18 14.40 24.84 -0.22
C ASP A 18 14.62 23.87 -1.41
N VAL A 19 15.31 22.75 -1.18
CA VAL A 19 15.71 21.78 -2.20
C VAL A 19 15.14 20.42 -1.83
N CYS A 20 14.13 19.96 -2.55
CA CYS A 20 13.66 18.60 -2.44
C CYS A 20 14.49 17.66 -3.35
N SER A 21 14.30 16.33 -3.19
CA SER A 21 14.96 15.34 -4.05
C SER A 21 14.73 15.59 -5.53
N SER A 22 13.52 16.03 -5.90
CA SER A 22 13.18 16.39 -7.27
C SER A 22 14.07 17.52 -7.82
N ASP A 23 14.30 18.57 -7.03
CA ASP A 23 15.13 19.71 -7.47
C ASP A 23 16.56 19.29 -7.76
N LEU A 24 17.15 18.47 -6.89
CA LEU A 24 18.52 17.94 -7.08
C LEU A 24 18.61 17.05 -8.32
N ILE A 25 17.63 16.17 -8.52
CA ILE A 25 17.59 15.26 -9.66
C ILE A 25 17.45 16.06 -10.96
N TRP A 26 16.53 17.03 -11.02
CA TRP A 26 16.34 17.83 -12.22
C TRP A 26 17.52 18.73 -12.56
N ASN A 27 18.19 19.28 -11.55
CA ASN A 27 19.43 20.00 -11.78
C ASN A 27 20.57 19.08 -12.30
N THR A 28 20.58 17.83 -11.88
CA THR A 28 21.53 16.82 -12.39
C THR A 28 21.19 16.41 -13.82
N TYR A 29 19.91 16.19 -14.14
CA TYR A 29 19.44 15.81 -15.47
C TYR A 29 19.81 16.85 -16.52
N LYS A 30 19.85 18.16 -16.17
CA LYS A 30 20.34 19.22 -17.04
C LYS A 30 21.73 18.94 -17.62
N ASN A 31 22.61 18.30 -16.82
CA ASN A 31 23.97 17.97 -17.24
C ASN A 31 24.05 16.63 -17.97
N TRP A 32 23.15 15.71 -17.71
CA TRP A 32 23.18 14.36 -18.27
C TRP A 32 22.47 14.24 -19.61
N ILE A 33 21.41 15.02 -19.82
CA ILE A 33 20.57 14.96 -21.01
C ILE A 33 21.03 16.02 -22.00
N GLN A 34 21.55 15.59 -23.16
CA GLN A 34 22.00 16.45 -24.24
C GLN A 34 21.30 16.10 -25.56
N SER A 35 21.01 14.83 -25.80
CA SER A 35 20.43 14.34 -27.03
C SER A 35 19.32 13.32 -26.79
N TYR A 36 18.51 13.04 -27.82
CA TYR A 36 17.50 11.99 -27.77
C TYR A 36 18.06 10.59 -27.47
N ARG A 37 19.39 10.38 -27.64
CA ARG A 37 20.05 9.09 -27.32
C ARG A 37 20.23 8.89 -25.84
N ASP A 38 20.14 9.94 -25.03
CA ASP A 38 20.24 9.89 -23.58
C ASP A 38 18.90 9.54 -22.92
N LEU A 39 17.82 9.47 -23.71
CA LEU A 39 16.46 9.20 -23.28
C LEU A 39 15.97 7.82 -23.71
N PRO A 40 15.10 7.14 -22.89
CA PRO A 40 14.62 7.61 -21.60
C PRO A 40 15.67 7.44 -20.48
N ILE A 41 15.63 8.33 -19.49
CA ILE A 41 16.30 8.08 -18.20
C ILE A 41 15.28 7.53 -17.22
N LEU A 42 15.57 6.35 -16.67
CA LEU A 42 14.72 5.66 -15.70
C LEU A 42 15.53 5.42 -14.43
N ILE A 43 15.32 6.24 -13.41
CA ILE A 43 16.05 6.17 -12.14
C ILE A 43 15.08 6.04 -10.99
N ASN A 44 15.39 5.18 -10.04
CA ASN A 44 14.74 5.15 -8.76
C ASN A 44 15.76 5.07 -7.62
N GLN A 45 15.35 5.44 -6.44
CA GLN A 45 16.15 5.30 -5.22
C GLN A 45 15.34 4.66 -4.09
N TRP A 46 16.05 3.91 -3.26
CA TRP A 46 15.63 3.53 -1.93
C TRP A 46 16.33 4.46 -0.97
N ALA A 47 15.59 5.33 -0.32
CA ALA A 47 16.17 6.42 0.44
C ALA A 47 15.45 6.62 1.78
N ASN A 48 16.18 7.28 2.69
CA ASN A 48 15.63 7.81 3.91
C ASN A 48 15.28 9.29 3.68
N VAL A 49 14.10 9.70 4.13
CA VAL A 49 13.62 11.08 4.07
C VAL A 49 13.41 11.61 5.46
N VAL A 50 14.01 12.76 5.74
CA VAL A 50 13.76 13.52 6.97
C VAL A 50 13.05 14.81 6.59
N ARG A 51 11.89 15.06 7.20
CA ARG A 51 11.15 16.31 7.05
C ARG A 51 10.38 16.63 8.31
N TRP A 52 10.15 17.90 8.53
CA TRP A 52 9.37 18.32 9.69
C TRP A 52 7.90 17.90 9.58
N GLU A 53 7.37 17.28 10.62
CA GLU A 53 5.97 16.88 10.73
C GLU A 53 5.41 17.31 12.11
N MET A 54 4.40 18.16 12.08
CA MET A 54 3.82 18.71 13.33
C MET A 54 3.02 17.68 14.13
N ARG A 55 2.35 16.75 13.43
CA ARG A 55 1.50 15.73 14.04
C ARG A 55 1.88 14.35 13.51
N THR A 56 2.81 13.75 14.19
CA THR A 56 3.27 12.40 13.82
C THR A 56 2.21 11.34 14.10
N ARG A 57 2.14 10.36 13.20
CA ARG A 57 1.37 9.12 13.35
C ARG A 57 2.24 7.97 12.88
N LEU A 58 2.34 6.93 13.69
CA LEU A 58 3.19 5.77 13.42
C LEU A 58 2.94 5.23 12.00
N PHE A 59 4.00 5.03 11.23
CA PHE A 59 4.03 4.65 9.81
C PHE A 59 3.32 5.59 8.82
N LEU A 60 2.28 6.29 9.22
CA LEU A 60 1.44 7.09 8.30
C LEU A 60 2.02 8.48 8.05
N ARG A 61 2.49 9.13 9.13
CA ARG A 61 3.11 10.46 9.10
C ARG A 61 4.23 10.50 10.14
N THR A 62 5.46 10.39 9.68
CA THR A 62 6.64 10.42 10.54
C THR A 62 7.60 11.51 10.07
N ALA A 63 8.40 12.05 10.97
CA ALA A 63 9.42 13.03 10.64
C ALA A 63 10.57 12.40 9.82
N GLU A 64 10.77 11.10 10.00
CA GLU A 64 11.74 10.30 9.25
C GLU A 64 11.06 9.03 8.75
N PHE A 65 11.27 8.68 7.48
CA PHE A 65 10.69 7.48 6.88
C PHE A 65 11.53 7.00 5.69
N LEU A 66 11.45 5.69 5.45
CA LEU A 66 12.01 5.07 4.26
C LEU A 66 10.99 5.12 3.13
N TRP A 67 11.47 5.35 1.93
CA TRP A 67 10.65 5.30 0.74
C TRP A 67 11.41 4.75 -0.47
N GLN A 68 10.65 4.39 -1.47
CA GLN A 68 11.11 4.20 -2.82
C GLN A 68 10.50 5.33 -3.64
N GLU A 69 11.33 6.05 -4.39
CA GLU A 69 10.86 7.03 -5.36
C GLU A 69 11.62 6.91 -6.67
N GLY A 70 10.92 7.17 -7.76
CA GLY A 70 11.53 7.26 -9.08
C GLY A 70 11.30 8.61 -9.72
N HIS A 71 12.26 8.98 -10.55
CA HIS A 71 12.18 10.15 -11.42
C HIS A 71 12.65 9.74 -12.80
N THR A 72 11.83 10.03 -13.81
CA THR A 72 12.14 9.63 -15.18
C THR A 72 12.04 10.80 -16.14
N ALA A 73 12.80 10.73 -17.22
CA ALA A 73 12.77 11.71 -18.29
C ALA A 73 12.62 11.01 -19.65
N HIS A 74 11.74 11.53 -20.49
CA HIS A 74 11.33 10.91 -21.75
C HIS A 74 11.38 11.91 -22.90
N ALA A 75 11.53 11.39 -24.13
CA ALA A 75 11.54 12.20 -25.32
C ALA A 75 10.12 12.64 -25.75
N SER A 76 9.08 11.82 -25.46
CA SER A 76 7.71 12.12 -25.84
C SER A 76 6.75 12.11 -24.64
N LYS A 77 5.60 12.77 -24.85
CA LYS A 77 4.51 12.81 -23.88
C LYS A 77 3.92 11.41 -23.64
N GLU A 78 3.78 10.68 -24.73
CA GLU A 78 3.18 9.36 -24.75
C GLU A 78 4.00 8.37 -23.91
N GLU A 79 5.33 8.36 -24.07
CA GLU A 79 6.24 7.54 -23.27
C GLU A 79 6.15 7.87 -21.77
N ALA A 80 6.09 9.16 -21.42
CA ALA A 80 5.97 9.57 -20.02
C ALA A 80 4.61 9.17 -19.40
N ILE A 81 3.51 9.28 -20.15
CA ILE A 81 2.19 8.83 -19.69
C ILE A 81 2.17 7.31 -19.51
N GLU A 82 2.77 6.56 -20.44
CA GLU A 82 2.88 5.11 -20.35
C GLU A 82 3.64 4.69 -19.09
N GLU A 83 4.79 5.31 -18.83
CA GLU A 83 5.58 5.04 -17.62
C GLU A 83 4.82 5.40 -16.34
N THR A 84 4.10 6.53 -16.33
CA THR A 84 3.25 6.93 -15.19
C THR A 84 2.20 5.87 -14.88
N LYS A 85 1.50 5.37 -15.89
CA LYS A 85 0.47 4.34 -15.74
C LYS A 85 1.06 2.99 -15.33
N LYS A 86 2.18 2.61 -15.95
CA LYS A 86 2.90 1.36 -15.61
C LYS A 86 3.29 1.32 -14.13
N MET A 87 3.82 2.41 -13.61
CA MET A 87 4.19 2.46 -12.19
C MET A 87 3.00 2.47 -11.24
N LEU A 88 1.87 3.05 -11.66
CA LEU A 88 0.61 2.90 -10.92
C LEU A 88 0.18 1.43 -10.83
N GLU A 89 0.24 0.69 -11.95
CA GLU A 89 -0.09 -0.75 -11.98
C GLU A 89 0.86 -1.58 -11.11
N VAL A 90 2.17 -1.30 -11.14
CA VAL A 90 3.16 -1.97 -10.26
C VAL A 90 2.80 -1.78 -8.79
N TYR A 91 2.41 -0.57 -8.38
CA TYR A 91 2.00 -0.31 -7.00
C TYR A 91 0.66 -0.97 -6.64
N ALA A 92 -0.30 -0.98 -7.56
CA ALA A 92 -1.56 -1.68 -7.37
C ALA A 92 -1.35 -3.19 -7.24
N GLU A 93 -0.55 -3.78 -8.14
CA GLU A 93 -0.18 -5.20 -8.10
C GLU A 93 0.51 -5.58 -6.77
N PHE A 94 1.43 -4.74 -6.29
CA PHE A 94 2.07 -4.97 -5.01
C PHE A 94 1.05 -4.93 -3.85
N ALA A 95 0.17 -3.93 -3.83
CA ALA A 95 -0.86 -3.81 -2.81
C ALA A 95 -1.83 -5.01 -2.81
N GLU A 96 -2.31 -5.42 -3.98
CA GLU A 96 -3.31 -6.47 -4.11
C GLU A 96 -2.71 -7.87 -3.98
N ASN A 97 -1.63 -8.16 -4.71
CA ASN A 97 -1.09 -9.53 -4.80
C ASN A 97 -0.15 -9.89 -3.65
N PHE A 98 0.56 -8.91 -3.06
CA PHE A 98 1.49 -9.17 -1.97
C PHE A 98 0.94 -8.75 -0.61
N MET A 99 0.40 -7.53 -0.50
CA MET A 99 -0.16 -7.05 0.75
C MET A 99 -1.59 -7.57 1.01
N ALA A 100 -2.25 -8.17 0.01
CA ALA A 100 -3.65 -8.57 0.06
C ALA A 100 -4.60 -7.40 0.39
N VAL A 101 -4.28 -6.19 -0.06
CA VAL A 101 -5.07 -4.97 0.16
C VAL A 101 -5.68 -4.53 -1.17
N PRO A 102 -6.99 -4.67 -1.34
CA PRO A 102 -7.67 -4.20 -2.54
C PRO A 102 -7.65 -2.67 -2.62
N VAL A 103 -7.30 -2.12 -3.78
CA VAL A 103 -7.17 -0.67 -3.99
C VAL A 103 -8.10 -0.13 -5.06
N ILE A 104 -8.40 1.17 -4.98
CA ILE A 104 -9.05 1.93 -6.05
C ILE A 104 -7.97 2.73 -6.76
N LYS A 105 -7.82 2.51 -8.07
CA LYS A 105 -6.93 3.30 -8.93
C LYS A 105 -7.68 4.52 -9.45
N GLY A 106 -7.10 5.70 -9.34
CA GLY A 106 -7.75 6.93 -9.78
C GLY A 106 -6.79 8.09 -10.01
N VAL A 107 -7.37 9.20 -10.43
CA VAL A 107 -6.69 10.48 -10.65
C VAL A 107 -7.12 11.47 -9.56
N LYS A 108 -6.18 12.24 -9.05
CA LYS A 108 -6.45 13.33 -8.09
C LYS A 108 -7.09 14.53 -8.78
N THR A 109 -7.98 15.19 -8.05
CA THR A 109 -8.48 16.50 -8.46
C THR A 109 -7.36 17.53 -8.54
N GLU A 110 -7.59 18.64 -9.20
CA GLU A 110 -6.61 19.73 -9.32
C GLU A 110 -6.16 20.25 -7.94
N ASN A 111 -7.06 20.32 -6.96
CA ASN A 111 -6.75 20.76 -5.60
C ASN A 111 -5.88 19.77 -4.81
N GLU A 112 -6.02 18.47 -5.05
CA GLU A 112 -5.30 17.40 -4.34
C GLU A 112 -4.09 16.89 -5.16
N ARG A 113 -3.88 17.42 -6.36
CA ARG A 113 -2.77 17.06 -7.25
C ARG A 113 -1.42 17.47 -6.66
N PHE A 114 -0.39 16.70 -6.96
CA PHE A 114 0.98 17.08 -6.62
C PHE A 114 1.36 18.40 -7.32
N ALA A 115 1.93 19.33 -6.55
CA ALA A 115 2.31 20.62 -7.08
C ALA A 115 3.39 20.50 -8.16
N GLY A 116 3.09 20.95 -9.36
CA GLY A 116 3.97 20.85 -10.53
C GLY A 116 3.70 19.62 -11.42
N ALA A 117 2.71 18.78 -11.07
CA ALA A 117 2.25 17.72 -11.96
C ALA A 117 1.07 18.18 -12.83
N ASP A 118 1.02 17.74 -14.08
CA ASP A 118 -0.15 17.85 -14.94
C ASP A 118 -1.24 16.89 -14.47
N ASP A 119 -0.86 15.64 -14.12
CA ASP A 119 -1.75 14.65 -13.52
C ASP A 119 -1.07 13.89 -12.37
N THR A 120 -1.87 13.52 -11.38
CA THR A 120 -1.46 12.67 -10.26
C THR A 120 -2.36 11.47 -10.17
N PHE A 121 -1.83 10.31 -10.50
CA PHE A 121 -2.49 9.03 -10.29
C PHE A 121 -2.21 8.52 -8.88
N CYS A 122 -3.15 7.76 -8.32
CA CYS A 122 -3.02 7.21 -6.97
C CYS A 122 -3.69 5.86 -6.84
N ILE A 123 -3.25 5.12 -5.82
CA ILE A 123 -3.97 3.95 -5.29
C ILE A 123 -4.47 4.29 -3.89
N GLU A 124 -5.77 4.04 -3.66
CA GLU A 124 -6.46 4.32 -2.39
C GLU A 124 -6.97 3.01 -1.79
N GLY A 125 -6.57 2.73 -0.54
CA GLY A 125 -7.07 1.59 0.23
C GLY A 125 -8.07 2.02 1.29
N MET A 126 -8.94 1.09 1.73
CA MET A 126 -9.83 1.27 2.86
C MET A 126 -9.27 0.55 4.08
N MET A 127 -9.20 1.24 5.21
CA MET A 127 -8.76 0.68 6.49
C MET A 127 -9.96 0.15 7.29
N GLN A 128 -9.71 -0.65 8.33
CA GLN A 128 -10.79 -1.30 9.12
C GLN A 128 -11.75 -0.32 9.81
N ASP A 129 -11.36 0.94 9.97
CA ASP A 129 -12.24 2.00 10.48
C ASP A 129 -13.02 2.74 9.38
N GLY A 130 -13.03 2.21 8.16
CA GLY A 130 -13.72 2.80 7.02
C GLY A 130 -13.05 4.02 6.38
N LYS A 131 -11.91 4.49 6.92
CA LYS A 131 -11.19 5.63 6.36
C LYS A 131 -10.30 5.25 5.18
N ALA A 132 -10.06 6.23 4.33
CA ALA A 132 -9.16 6.08 3.19
C ALA A 132 -7.70 6.31 3.57
N LEU A 133 -6.83 5.52 2.96
CA LEU A 133 -5.40 5.73 2.99
C LEU A 133 -4.84 5.74 1.57
N GLN A 134 -4.19 6.85 1.18
CA GLN A 134 -3.40 6.91 -0.04
C GLN A 134 -2.15 6.06 0.13
N MET A 135 -2.04 4.99 -0.64
CA MET A 135 -0.98 3.99 -0.49
C MET A 135 0.20 4.23 -1.43
N GLY A 136 -0.04 4.82 -2.61
CA GLY A 136 1.02 5.14 -3.56
C GLY A 136 0.55 6.18 -4.57
N THR A 137 1.51 6.86 -5.20
CA THR A 137 1.24 7.86 -6.25
C THR A 137 2.20 7.72 -7.42
N SER A 138 1.69 8.05 -8.60
CA SER A 138 2.47 8.18 -9.82
C SER A 138 2.05 9.48 -10.52
N HIS A 139 3.02 10.35 -10.79
CA HIS A 139 2.80 11.71 -11.27
C HIS A 139 3.28 11.84 -12.71
N PHE A 140 2.39 12.28 -13.58
CA PHE A 140 2.79 12.83 -14.86
C PHE A 140 3.12 14.32 -14.66
N LEU A 141 4.41 14.66 -14.71
CA LEU A 141 4.89 16.01 -14.43
C LEU A 141 4.86 16.93 -15.66
N GLY A 142 4.47 16.39 -16.82
CA GLY A 142 4.51 17.11 -18.07
C GLY A 142 5.93 17.60 -18.38
N GLN A 143 6.04 18.89 -18.71
CA GLN A 143 7.33 19.57 -18.93
C GLN A 143 7.62 20.64 -17.85
N ASN A 144 6.87 20.68 -16.77
CA ASN A 144 6.93 21.76 -15.79
C ASN A 144 8.30 21.85 -15.10
N PHE A 145 8.82 20.71 -14.62
CA PHE A 145 10.16 20.66 -14.05
C PHE A 145 11.25 20.85 -15.10
N ALA A 146 11.08 20.25 -16.28
CA ALA A 146 12.04 20.42 -17.38
C ALA A 146 12.19 21.89 -17.79
N LYS A 147 11.10 22.63 -17.83
CA LYS A 147 11.12 24.09 -18.11
C LYS A 147 11.72 24.89 -16.96
N ALA A 148 11.39 24.56 -15.71
CA ALA A 148 11.89 25.24 -14.52
C ALA A 148 13.41 25.11 -14.37
N PHE A 149 13.98 23.93 -14.70
CA PHE A 149 15.42 23.64 -14.61
C PHE A 149 16.15 23.73 -15.96
N ASP A 150 15.44 24.09 -17.04
CA ASP A 150 15.99 24.20 -18.40
C ASP A 150 16.63 22.90 -18.90
N VAL A 151 15.95 21.78 -18.69
CA VAL A 151 16.40 20.44 -19.14
C VAL A 151 15.90 20.18 -20.54
N LYS A 152 16.82 20.20 -21.51
CA LYS A 152 16.55 20.06 -22.94
C LYS A 152 17.40 18.97 -23.57
N PHE A 153 16.91 18.42 -24.65
CA PHE A 153 17.65 17.49 -25.50
C PHE A 153 17.55 17.92 -26.97
N GLN A 154 18.54 17.54 -27.75
CA GLN A 154 18.48 17.69 -29.20
C GLN A 154 17.70 16.51 -29.78
N SER A 155 16.57 16.79 -30.45
CA SER A 155 15.77 15.77 -31.13
C SER A 155 16.47 15.19 -32.35
N LYS A 156 15.91 14.15 -32.96
CA LYS A 156 16.44 13.56 -34.20
C LYS A 156 16.49 14.54 -35.36
N GLU A 157 15.60 15.51 -35.36
CA GLU A 157 15.49 16.59 -36.35
C GLU A 157 16.42 17.78 -36.03
N GLY A 158 17.25 17.68 -35.00
CA GLY A 158 18.18 18.73 -34.59
C GLY A 158 17.56 19.89 -33.80
N LYS A 159 16.30 19.79 -33.38
CA LYS A 159 15.62 20.81 -32.58
C LYS A 159 15.91 20.61 -31.09
N LEU A 160 15.98 21.70 -30.33
CA LEU A 160 16.05 21.66 -28.86
C LEU A 160 14.62 21.62 -28.29
N GLU A 161 14.33 20.56 -27.55
CA GLU A 161 13.04 20.30 -26.93
C GLU A 161 13.20 20.01 -25.43
N HIS A 162 12.23 20.42 -24.61
CA HIS A 162 12.20 20.03 -23.21
C HIS A 162 11.76 18.58 -23.08
N VAL A 163 12.37 17.86 -22.13
CA VAL A 163 11.97 16.48 -21.82
C VAL A 163 10.59 16.43 -21.15
N TRP A 164 9.92 15.29 -21.27
CA TRP A 164 8.72 14.93 -20.52
C TRP A 164 9.11 14.15 -19.28
N ALA A 165 8.40 14.39 -18.20
CA ALA A 165 8.83 13.97 -16.87
C ALA A 165 7.78 13.15 -16.12
N THR A 166 8.23 12.18 -15.35
CA THR A 166 7.41 11.50 -14.35
C THR A 166 8.10 11.45 -13.01
N SER A 167 7.32 11.28 -11.95
CA SER A 167 7.83 10.83 -10.65
C SER A 167 6.80 9.94 -9.97
N TRP A 168 7.27 8.99 -9.18
CA TRP A 168 6.40 8.03 -8.53
C TRP A 168 7.04 7.51 -7.25
N GLY A 169 6.21 7.10 -6.28
CA GLY A 169 6.76 6.67 -5.00
C GLY A 169 5.77 5.99 -4.06
N VAL A 170 6.35 5.17 -3.19
CA VAL A 170 5.72 4.52 -2.05
C VAL A 170 6.65 4.60 -0.84
N SER A 171 6.10 4.57 0.36
CA SER A 171 6.87 4.71 1.60
C SER A 171 6.50 3.62 2.61
N THR A 172 7.16 3.65 3.76
CA THR A 172 6.82 2.81 4.92
C THR A 172 5.37 3.00 5.42
N ARG A 173 4.62 3.95 4.86
CA ARG A 173 3.16 4.03 5.03
C ARG A 173 2.45 2.73 4.63
N LEU A 174 2.99 1.97 3.69
CA LEU A 174 2.47 0.67 3.29
C LEU A 174 2.48 -0.35 4.45
N MET A 175 3.44 -0.26 5.37
CA MET A 175 3.43 -1.07 6.59
C MET A 175 2.23 -0.73 7.48
N GLY A 176 1.94 0.57 7.63
CA GLY A 176 0.74 1.04 8.32
C GLY A 176 -0.55 0.55 7.64
N ALA A 177 -0.60 0.62 6.32
CA ALA A 177 -1.73 0.12 5.53
C ALA A 177 -1.98 -1.37 5.78
N LEU A 178 -0.93 -2.21 5.72
CA LEU A 178 -1.02 -3.64 5.97
C LEU A 178 -1.55 -3.95 7.38
N ILE A 179 -0.99 -3.30 8.40
CA ILE A 179 -1.41 -3.46 9.80
C ILE A 179 -2.88 -3.06 9.97
N MET A 180 -3.26 -1.90 9.45
CA MET A 180 -4.61 -1.34 9.60
C MET A 180 -5.67 -2.07 8.76
N THR A 181 -5.27 -2.86 7.77
CA THR A 181 -6.20 -3.67 6.97
C THR A 181 -6.41 -5.06 7.57
N HIS A 182 -5.38 -5.69 8.11
CA HIS A 182 -5.43 -7.12 8.45
C HIS A 182 -5.28 -7.45 9.93
N SER A 183 -4.51 -6.66 10.68
CA SER A 183 -4.16 -6.98 12.06
C SER A 183 -5.34 -6.82 13.03
N ASP A 184 -5.26 -7.47 14.17
CA ASP A 184 -6.27 -7.47 15.23
C ASP A 184 -5.64 -7.16 16.60
N ASP A 185 -6.44 -7.22 17.67
CA ASP A 185 -5.99 -6.93 19.04
C ASP A 185 -4.98 -7.95 19.60
N GLU A 186 -4.83 -9.11 18.96
CA GLU A 186 -3.86 -10.14 19.34
C GLU A 186 -2.50 -9.94 18.64
N GLY A 187 -2.42 -9.05 17.67
CA GLY A 187 -1.18 -8.68 17.00
C GLY A 187 -1.27 -8.63 15.48
N LEU A 188 -0.12 -8.80 14.83
CA LEU A 188 -0.03 -8.78 13.38
C LEU A 188 -0.76 -9.95 12.73
N VAL A 189 -1.36 -9.70 11.58
CA VAL A 189 -1.83 -10.72 10.63
C VAL A 189 -1.14 -10.44 9.30
N LEU A 190 -0.16 -11.27 8.96
CA LEU A 190 0.67 -11.03 7.79
C LEU A 190 0.24 -11.92 6.62
N PRO A 191 0.03 -11.32 5.44
CA PRO A 191 -0.10 -12.10 4.22
C PRO A 191 1.13 -12.98 4.00
N PRO A 192 0.98 -14.26 3.67
CA PRO A 192 2.11 -15.17 3.46
C PRO A 192 3.18 -14.65 2.52
N LYS A 193 2.81 -13.98 1.43
CA LYS A 193 3.79 -13.40 0.47
C LYS A 193 4.70 -12.31 1.06
N LEU A 194 4.36 -11.76 2.23
CA LEU A 194 5.17 -10.74 2.93
C LEU A 194 5.67 -11.22 4.29
N ALA A 195 5.22 -12.36 4.78
CA ALA A 195 5.61 -12.86 6.09
C ALA A 195 7.10 -13.26 6.11
N PRO A 196 7.92 -12.72 7.02
CA PRO A 196 9.34 -13.13 7.15
C PRO A 196 9.50 -14.59 7.56
N ILE A 197 8.52 -15.11 8.32
CA ILE A 197 8.42 -16.49 8.75
C ILE A 197 7.03 -16.98 8.39
N HIS A 198 6.97 -18.01 7.52
CA HIS A 198 5.70 -18.58 7.07
C HIS A 198 5.14 -19.57 8.09
N VAL A 199 6.01 -20.40 8.66
CA VAL A 199 5.65 -21.47 9.56
C VAL A 199 6.53 -21.44 10.81
N VAL A 200 5.91 -21.49 11.96
CA VAL A 200 6.61 -21.78 13.21
C VAL A 200 6.22 -23.16 13.72
N ILE A 201 7.21 -23.96 14.08
CA ILE A 201 7.02 -25.26 14.72
C ILE A 201 7.35 -25.10 16.21
N VAL A 202 6.37 -25.36 17.06
CA VAL A 202 6.51 -25.29 18.51
C VAL A 202 6.41 -26.72 19.10
N PRO A 203 7.53 -27.31 19.56
CA PRO A 203 7.50 -28.60 20.20
C PRO A 203 6.89 -28.51 21.60
N VAL A 204 6.09 -29.52 21.97
CA VAL A 204 5.51 -29.69 23.29
C VAL A 204 6.15 -30.94 23.91
N TYR A 205 7.11 -30.76 24.80
CA TYR A 205 7.96 -31.85 25.37
C TYR A 205 8.12 -31.73 26.88
N ARG A 206 8.53 -32.82 27.51
CA ARG A 206 8.81 -32.92 28.96
C ARG A 206 10.28 -33.18 29.25
N SER A 207 11.01 -33.76 28.32
CA SER A 207 12.42 -34.08 28.43
C SER A 207 13.19 -33.71 27.16
N ASP A 208 14.50 -33.61 27.26
CA ASP A 208 15.38 -33.37 26.11
C ASP A 208 15.31 -34.51 25.09
N GLU A 209 15.08 -35.74 25.58
CA GLU A 209 14.88 -36.91 24.73
C GLU A 209 13.62 -36.78 23.87
N ASP A 210 12.51 -36.29 24.44
CA ASP A 210 11.28 -36.01 23.70
C ASP A 210 11.53 -34.94 22.63
N LEU A 211 12.25 -33.88 22.99
CA LEU A 211 12.58 -32.79 22.06
C LEU A 211 13.37 -33.32 20.86
N GLU A 212 14.39 -34.16 21.09
CA GLU A 212 15.19 -34.71 19.99
C GLU A 212 14.36 -35.61 19.06
N LYS A 213 13.46 -36.46 19.65
CA LYS A 213 12.51 -37.25 18.83
C LYS A 213 11.61 -36.38 17.96
N ILE A 214 11.09 -35.28 18.51
CA ILE A 214 10.26 -34.33 17.74
C ILE A 214 11.10 -33.66 16.64
N LYS A 215 12.31 -33.22 16.93
CA LYS A 215 13.21 -32.63 15.94
C LYS A 215 13.48 -33.56 14.77
N GLU A 216 13.81 -34.84 15.08
CA GLU A 216 14.11 -35.80 14.03
C GLU A 216 12.87 -36.12 13.19
N ALA A 217 11.70 -36.28 13.79
CA ALA A 217 10.44 -36.49 13.06
C ALA A 217 10.05 -35.30 12.17
N MET A 218 10.30 -34.05 12.61
CA MET A 218 9.95 -32.83 11.86
C MET A 218 11.02 -32.39 10.85
N LYS A 219 12.19 -32.98 10.85
CA LYS A 219 13.29 -32.63 9.93
C LYS A 219 12.94 -32.81 8.46
N PRO A 220 12.34 -33.96 8.00
CA PRO A 220 11.90 -34.10 6.61
C PRO A 220 10.85 -33.07 6.21
N VAL A 221 9.89 -32.77 7.11
CA VAL A 221 8.84 -31.77 6.90
C VAL A 221 9.45 -30.38 6.72
N THR A 222 10.36 -29.99 7.63
CA THR A 222 11.07 -28.71 7.53
C THR A 222 11.87 -28.59 6.23
N GLN A 223 12.50 -29.68 5.78
CA GLN A 223 13.22 -29.69 4.51
C GLN A 223 12.27 -29.55 3.30
N SER A 224 11.10 -30.17 3.35
CA SER A 224 10.10 -30.04 2.29
C SER A 224 9.57 -28.62 2.19
N PHE A 225 9.29 -27.96 3.32
CA PHE A 225 8.86 -26.56 3.36
C PHE A 225 9.90 -25.62 2.75
N LYS A 226 11.17 -25.80 3.11
CA LYS A 226 12.27 -25.01 2.52
C LYS A 226 12.40 -25.22 1.00
N LYS A 227 12.20 -26.44 0.51
CA LYS A 227 12.17 -26.73 -0.94
C LYS A 227 10.99 -26.06 -1.64
N ALA A 228 9.86 -25.89 -0.92
CA ALA A 228 8.69 -25.16 -1.41
C ALA A 228 8.82 -23.62 -1.27
N GLY A 229 9.99 -23.11 -0.87
CA GLY A 229 10.25 -21.68 -0.69
C GLY A 229 9.71 -21.08 0.62
N LEU A 230 9.25 -21.90 1.57
CA LEU A 230 8.72 -21.43 2.85
C LEU A 230 9.85 -21.26 3.88
N THR A 231 9.82 -20.13 4.58
CA THR A 231 10.68 -19.89 5.74
C THR A 231 10.06 -20.52 6.98
N VAL A 232 10.87 -21.34 7.69
CA VAL A 232 10.42 -22.10 8.85
C VAL A 232 11.28 -21.77 10.06
N LYS A 233 10.63 -21.49 11.18
CA LYS A 233 11.27 -21.37 12.48
C LYS A 233 10.88 -22.55 13.35
N PHE A 234 11.86 -23.30 13.86
CA PHE A 234 11.66 -24.26 14.93
C PHE A 234 11.97 -23.56 16.25
N ASP A 235 10.98 -23.51 17.17
CA ASP A 235 11.10 -22.80 18.45
C ASP A 235 11.33 -23.78 19.60
N ASP A 236 12.56 -24.22 19.75
CA ASP A 236 13.02 -25.12 20.79
C ASP A 236 13.52 -24.43 22.07
N ARG A 237 13.28 -23.14 22.24
CA ARG A 237 13.66 -22.40 23.46
C ARG A 237 13.06 -23.11 24.70
N ASP A 238 13.87 -23.41 25.67
CA ASP A 238 13.48 -24.06 26.93
C ASP A 238 12.96 -23.10 27.98
N THR A 239 13.32 -21.83 27.86
CA THR A 239 12.96 -20.72 28.79
C THR A 239 11.50 -20.37 28.82
N TYR A 240 10.72 -20.76 27.79
CA TYR A 240 9.32 -20.39 27.66
C TYR A 240 8.42 -21.64 27.49
N LYS A 241 7.26 -21.59 28.16
CA LYS A 241 6.22 -22.64 28.01
C LYS A 241 5.54 -22.51 26.63
N PRO A 242 4.96 -23.59 26.08
CA PRO A 242 4.29 -23.58 24.77
C PRO A 242 3.25 -22.48 24.62
N GLY A 243 2.42 -22.21 25.62
CA GLY A 243 1.40 -21.17 25.56
C GLY A 243 1.97 -19.75 25.35
N PHE A 244 3.11 -19.44 25.98
CA PHE A 244 3.80 -18.17 25.75
C PHE A 244 4.33 -18.08 24.31
N LYS A 245 4.94 -19.15 23.82
CA LYS A 245 5.45 -19.22 22.44
C LYS A 245 4.31 -19.04 21.43
N PHE A 246 3.15 -19.63 21.68
CA PHE A 246 1.97 -19.47 20.82
C PHE A 246 1.56 -18.00 20.71
N ALA A 247 1.36 -17.35 21.87
CA ALA A 247 0.98 -15.93 21.92
C ALA A 247 2.05 -15.02 21.28
N GLU A 248 3.33 -15.29 21.49
CA GLU A 248 4.42 -14.53 20.91
C GLU A 248 4.42 -14.62 19.37
N TRP A 249 4.19 -15.80 18.80
CA TRP A 249 4.17 -15.99 17.36
C TRP A 249 2.88 -15.50 16.71
N GLU A 250 1.76 -15.52 17.44
CA GLU A 250 0.51 -14.86 17.06
C GLU A 250 0.69 -13.33 17.01
N LEU A 251 1.31 -12.75 18.04
CA LEU A 251 1.65 -11.32 18.07
C LEU A 251 2.53 -10.89 16.88
N LYS A 252 3.49 -11.75 16.50
CA LYS A 252 4.37 -11.52 15.35
C LYS A 252 3.71 -11.77 13.98
N GLY A 253 2.49 -12.26 13.95
CA GLY A 253 1.71 -12.46 12.74
C GLY A 253 2.19 -13.62 11.85
N VAL A 254 2.83 -14.65 12.43
CA VAL A 254 3.24 -15.83 11.65
C VAL A 254 1.99 -16.53 11.10
N PRO A 255 1.88 -16.73 9.77
CA PRO A 255 0.66 -17.25 9.15
C PRO A 255 0.21 -18.61 9.67
N VAL A 256 1.14 -19.53 9.91
CA VAL A 256 0.84 -20.88 10.36
C VAL A 256 1.75 -21.30 11.53
N ARG A 257 1.13 -21.78 12.60
CA ARG A 257 1.80 -22.43 13.71
C ARG A 257 1.50 -23.93 13.71
N LEU A 258 2.55 -24.74 13.84
CA LEU A 258 2.46 -26.17 14.05
C LEU A 258 2.81 -26.48 15.51
N ALA A 259 1.95 -27.18 16.23
CA ALA A 259 2.25 -27.70 17.54
C ALA A 259 2.39 -29.22 17.47
N VAL A 260 3.49 -29.74 18.04
CA VAL A 260 3.84 -31.17 17.97
C VAL A 260 4.33 -31.67 19.34
N GLY A 261 3.63 -32.64 19.89
CA GLY A 261 4.03 -33.33 21.10
C GLY A 261 4.23 -34.84 20.89
N MET A 262 4.62 -35.56 21.93
CA MET A 262 4.84 -37.01 21.83
C MET A 262 3.58 -37.79 21.41
N ARG A 263 2.39 -37.37 21.90
CA ARG A 263 1.11 -37.97 21.51
C ARG A 263 0.80 -37.78 20.04
N ASP A 264 1.15 -36.59 19.52
CA ASP A 264 0.97 -36.27 18.10
C ASP A 264 1.88 -37.12 17.23
N LEU A 265 3.12 -37.39 17.68
CA LEU A 265 4.03 -38.28 16.98
C LEU A 265 3.53 -39.74 16.98
N GLU A 266 2.98 -40.22 18.10
CA GLU A 266 2.39 -41.55 18.21
C GLU A 266 1.21 -41.72 17.23
N SER A 267 0.37 -40.70 17.08
CA SER A 267 -0.77 -40.67 16.15
C SER A 267 -0.39 -40.25 14.74
N GLN A 268 0.87 -39.92 14.48
CA GLN A 268 1.36 -39.38 13.19
C GLN A 268 0.60 -38.15 12.71
N THR A 269 0.27 -37.24 13.62
CA THR A 269 -0.50 -36.04 13.38
C THR A 269 0.21 -34.81 13.92
N VAL A 270 -0.26 -33.61 13.51
CA VAL A 270 0.22 -32.30 13.97
C VAL A 270 -0.96 -31.33 14.06
N GLU A 271 -1.05 -30.59 15.17
CA GLU A 271 -1.99 -29.47 15.25
C GLU A 271 -1.49 -28.32 14.41
N VAL A 272 -2.33 -27.85 13.51
CA VAL A 272 -2.13 -26.67 12.67
C VAL A 272 -3.03 -25.55 13.16
N ALA A 273 -2.48 -24.37 13.39
CA ALA A 273 -3.25 -23.16 13.71
C ALA A 273 -3.00 -22.10 12.66
N ARG A 274 -4.08 -21.52 12.12
CA ARG A 274 -4.07 -20.39 11.17
C ARG A 274 -4.13 -19.08 11.94
N ARG A 275 -3.34 -18.10 11.51
CA ARG A 275 -3.38 -16.77 12.15
C ARG A 275 -4.56 -15.91 11.66
N ASP A 276 -4.96 -16.04 10.41
CA ASP A 276 -5.99 -15.20 9.77
C ASP A 276 -7.42 -15.49 10.25
N THR A 277 -7.76 -16.75 10.52
CA THR A 277 -9.08 -17.18 10.99
C THR A 277 -9.10 -17.66 12.44
N LYS A 278 -7.92 -17.86 13.06
CA LYS A 278 -7.72 -18.48 14.38
C LYS A 278 -8.20 -19.94 14.46
N GLU A 279 -8.50 -20.55 13.32
CA GLU A 279 -8.91 -21.94 13.23
C GLU A 279 -7.75 -22.86 13.58
N LYS A 280 -8.09 -23.96 14.28
CA LYS A 280 -7.16 -25.06 14.61
C LYS A 280 -7.71 -26.37 14.09
N PHE A 281 -6.85 -27.14 13.47
CA PHE A 281 -7.20 -28.46 12.95
C PHE A 281 -5.98 -29.39 12.99
N VAL A 282 -6.21 -30.67 12.78
CA VAL A 282 -5.17 -31.67 12.83
C VAL A 282 -4.90 -32.22 11.44
N VAL A 283 -3.61 -32.35 11.08
CA VAL A 283 -3.16 -32.87 9.78
C VAL A 283 -2.18 -34.01 10.00
N SER A 284 -2.23 -35.03 9.15
CA SER A 284 -1.20 -36.09 9.13
C SER A 284 0.18 -35.52 8.83
N ILE A 285 1.22 -35.97 9.52
CA ILE A 285 2.61 -35.56 9.27
C ILE A 285 2.99 -35.76 7.79
N HIS A 286 2.49 -36.81 7.16
CA HIS A 286 2.78 -37.17 5.77
C HIS A 286 2.15 -36.19 4.76
N GLU A 287 1.07 -35.51 5.14
CA GLU A 287 0.34 -34.56 4.30
C GLU A 287 0.85 -33.12 4.43
N LEU A 288 1.60 -32.79 5.48
CA LEU A 288 2.06 -31.44 5.76
C LEU A 288 2.83 -30.82 4.59
N SER A 289 3.65 -31.62 3.90
CA SER A 289 4.46 -31.13 2.77
C SER A 289 3.62 -30.61 1.60
N THR A 290 2.40 -31.07 1.45
CA THR A 290 1.46 -30.64 0.42
C THR A 290 0.45 -29.63 0.97
N ARG A 291 -0.08 -29.92 2.18
CA ARG A 291 -1.16 -29.11 2.77
C ARG A 291 -0.71 -27.71 3.17
N ILE A 292 0.48 -27.55 3.73
CA ILE A 292 0.92 -26.24 4.23
C ILE A 292 1.21 -25.25 3.08
N PRO A 293 1.88 -25.59 1.98
CA PRO A 293 1.96 -24.69 0.82
C PRO A 293 0.59 -24.25 0.29
N GLN A 294 -0.36 -25.17 0.14
CA GLN A 294 -1.73 -24.83 -0.26
C GLN A 294 -2.41 -23.89 0.72
N LEU A 295 -2.19 -24.12 2.02
CA LEU A 295 -2.74 -23.28 3.09
C LEU A 295 -2.19 -21.85 3.02
N MET A 296 -0.95 -21.65 2.58
CA MET A 296 -0.41 -20.29 2.34
C MET A 296 -1.19 -19.54 1.28
N ASP A 297 -1.51 -20.21 0.17
CA ASP A 297 -2.30 -19.59 -0.91
C ASP A 297 -3.74 -19.30 -0.43
N GLU A 298 -4.34 -20.21 0.33
CA GLU A 298 -5.66 -20.02 0.93
C GLU A 298 -5.68 -18.82 1.91
N ILE A 299 -4.64 -18.66 2.75
CA ILE A 299 -4.53 -17.53 3.68
C ILE A 299 -4.37 -16.23 2.91
N GLN A 300 -3.51 -16.21 1.89
CA GLN A 300 -3.30 -15.02 1.04
C GLN A 300 -4.61 -14.57 0.41
N GLN A 301 -5.36 -15.50 -0.18
CA GLN A 301 -6.62 -15.22 -0.83
C GLN A 301 -7.69 -14.80 0.18
N ASN A 302 -7.81 -15.49 1.31
CA ASN A 302 -8.77 -15.14 2.36
C ASN A 302 -8.59 -13.71 2.89
N LEU A 303 -7.34 -13.28 3.07
CA LEU A 303 -7.04 -11.92 3.52
C LEU A 303 -7.50 -10.88 2.48
N PHE A 304 -7.24 -11.14 1.19
CA PHE A 304 -7.69 -10.27 0.11
C PHE A 304 -9.22 -10.22 0.02
N ASP A 305 -9.88 -11.38 0.01
CA ASP A 305 -11.34 -11.47 -0.14
C ASP A 305 -12.06 -10.79 1.01
N ARG A 306 -11.59 -10.98 2.25
CA ARG A 306 -12.13 -10.30 3.44
C ARG A 306 -12.02 -8.77 3.34
N ALA A 307 -10.86 -8.27 2.91
CA ALA A 307 -10.67 -6.84 2.74
C ALA A 307 -11.49 -6.28 1.57
N ALA A 308 -11.62 -7.03 0.47
CA ALA A 308 -12.42 -6.65 -0.68
C ALA A 308 -13.92 -6.59 -0.33
N GLN A 309 -14.43 -7.60 0.35
CA GLN A 309 -15.81 -7.65 0.83
C GLN A 309 -16.09 -6.47 1.77
N TYR A 310 -15.21 -6.21 2.74
CA TYR A 310 -15.37 -5.08 3.65
C TYR A 310 -15.42 -3.74 2.91
N ARG A 311 -14.53 -3.54 1.93
CA ARG A 311 -14.56 -2.33 1.08
C ARG A 311 -15.87 -2.22 0.30
N GLU A 312 -16.37 -3.31 -0.27
CA GLU A 312 -17.63 -3.32 -1.01
C GLU A 312 -18.81 -2.94 -0.11
N GLU A 313 -18.93 -3.56 1.06
CA GLU A 313 -19.98 -3.30 2.04
C GLU A 313 -19.96 -1.84 2.56
N LYS A 314 -18.78 -1.26 2.71
CA LYS A 314 -18.55 0.11 3.19
C LYS A 314 -18.53 1.17 2.08
N THR A 315 -18.65 0.78 0.81
CA THR A 315 -18.73 1.72 -0.32
C THR A 315 -20.15 1.86 -0.79
N GLN A 316 -20.70 3.09 -0.77
CA GLN A 316 -22.09 3.35 -1.13
C GLN A 316 -22.17 4.42 -2.23
N VAL A 317 -23.01 4.13 -3.24
CA VAL A 317 -23.41 5.12 -4.22
C VAL A 317 -24.50 5.99 -3.61
N VAL A 318 -24.31 7.30 -3.58
CA VAL A 318 -25.22 8.26 -2.97
C VAL A 318 -25.63 9.34 -3.97
N ASN A 319 -26.89 9.78 -3.87
CA ASN A 319 -27.47 10.75 -4.80
C ASN A 319 -27.93 12.04 -4.11
N THR A 320 -28.04 12.05 -2.80
CA THR A 320 -28.47 13.18 -2.01
C THR A 320 -27.42 13.58 -0.97
N TRP A 321 -27.49 14.82 -0.51
CA TRP A 321 -26.59 15.31 0.55
C TRP A 321 -26.80 14.56 1.88
N ASP A 322 -28.03 14.21 2.22
CA ASP A 322 -28.34 13.48 3.45
C ASP A 322 -27.78 12.05 3.41
N GLU A 323 -27.90 11.32 2.29
CA GLU A 323 -27.25 10.03 2.09
C GLU A 323 -25.74 10.14 2.19
N PHE A 324 -25.14 11.20 1.62
CA PHE A 324 -23.72 11.46 1.70
C PHE A 324 -23.27 11.65 3.15
N LEU A 325 -23.99 12.46 3.93
CA LEU A 325 -23.70 12.70 5.34
C LEU A 325 -23.83 11.42 6.19
N ASP A 326 -24.82 10.58 5.89
CA ASP A 326 -25.01 9.30 6.56
C ASP A 326 -23.81 8.36 6.34
N VAL A 327 -23.34 8.23 5.09
CA VAL A 327 -22.16 7.41 4.77
C VAL A 327 -20.91 7.96 5.45
N ILE A 328 -20.67 9.26 5.37
CA ILE A 328 -19.41 9.86 5.86
C ILE A 328 -19.37 9.94 7.40
N ASN A 329 -20.49 10.22 8.06
CA ASN A 329 -20.48 10.53 9.49
C ASN A 329 -21.05 9.42 10.38
N VAL A 330 -21.89 8.53 9.84
CA VAL A 330 -22.55 7.48 10.62
C VAL A 330 -21.99 6.11 10.29
N LYS A 331 -22.00 5.75 8.99
CA LYS A 331 -21.55 4.43 8.54
C LYS A 331 -20.02 4.30 8.45
N GLU A 332 -19.35 5.44 8.32
CA GLU A 332 -17.89 5.52 8.12
C GLU A 332 -17.39 4.62 6.99
N GLY A 333 -17.37 5.17 5.77
CA GLY A 333 -17.03 4.43 4.56
C GLY A 333 -16.75 5.36 3.38
N PHE A 334 -16.80 4.80 2.17
CA PHE A 334 -16.62 5.53 0.93
C PHE A 334 -17.96 5.93 0.35
N ALA A 335 -18.14 7.21 0.04
CA ALA A 335 -19.29 7.73 -0.69
C ALA A 335 -18.90 7.95 -2.15
N VAL A 336 -19.57 7.24 -3.05
CA VAL A 336 -19.43 7.42 -4.51
C VAL A 336 -20.52 8.37 -4.96
N ALA A 337 -20.14 9.63 -5.21
CA ALA A 337 -21.09 10.72 -5.38
C ALA A 337 -20.75 11.62 -6.58
N HIS A 338 -21.77 12.22 -7.17
CA HIS A 338 -21.59 13.25 -8.19
C HIS A 338 -20.96 14.52 -7.63
N TRP A 339 -20.00 15.04 -8.35
CA TRP A 339 -19.30 16.29 -8.06
C TRP A 339 -19.26 17.19 -9.31
N ASP A 340 -19.45 18.50 -9.13
CA ASP A 340 -19.55 19.47 -10.22
C ASP A 340 -18.23 19.86 -10.89
N GLY A 341 -17.12 19.21 -10.51
CA GLY A 341 -15.80 19.50 -11.08
C GLY A 341 -15.11 20.75 -10.53
N THR A 342 -15.71 21.47 -9.56
CA THR A 342 -15.15 22.72 -9.06
C THR A 342 -14.41 22.54 -7.74
N GLY A 343 -13.23 23.20 -7.62
CA GLY A 343 -12.46 23.21 -6.38
C GLY A 343 -13.16 23.93 -5.23
N GLU A 344 -14.07 24.87 -5.53
CA GLU A 344 -14.87 25.56 -4.52
C GLU A 344 -15.81 24.57 -3.80
N THR A 345 -16.54 23.76 -4.57
CA THR A 345 -17.41 22.72 -4.02
C THR A 345 -16.63 21.66 -3.23
N GLU A 346 -15.49 21.24 -3.74
CA GLU A 346 -14.60 20.31 -3.04
C GLU A 346 -14.16 20.83 -1.66
N GLU A 347 -13.71 22.09 -1.59
CA GLU A 347 -13.27 22.70 -0.33
C GLU A 347 -14.46 22.87 0.65
N LYS A 348 -15.66 23.23 0.17
CA LYS A 348 -16.87 23.33 0.99
C LYS A 348 -17.26 22.00 1.61
N ILE A 349 -17.28 20.93 0.83
CA ILE A 349 -17.56 19.58 1.33
C ILE A 349 -16.55 19.19 2.41
N LYS A 350 -15.26 19.45 2.17
CA LYS A 350 -14.17 19.19 3.13
C LYS A 350 -14.31 20.01 4.42
N GLU A 351 -14.67 21.28 4.33
CA GLU A 351 -14.90 22.15 5.51
C GLU A 351 -16.03 21.57 6.39
N LEU A 352 -17.14 21.16 5.78
CA LEU A 352 -18.35 20.69 6.47
C LEU A 352 -18.21 19.29 7.06
N THR A 353 -17.52 18.38 6.38
CA THR A 353 -17.57 16.94 6.70
C THR A 353 -16.22 16.32 7.04
N LYS A 354 -15.12 17.02 6.76
CA LYS A 354 -13.74 16.51 6.80
C LYS A 354 -13.47 15.40 5.77
N ALA A 355 -14.45 15.04 4.92
CA ALA A 355 -14.21 14.16 3.79
C ALA A 355 -13.55 14.93 2.65
N THR A 356 -12.68 14.24 1.92
CA THR A 356 -12.01 14.76 0.72
C THR A 356 -12.33 13.86 -0.47
N ILE A 357 -12.22 14.40 -1.69
CA ILE A 357 -12.22 13.56 -2.88
C ILE A 357 -10.93 12.73 -2.87
N ARG A 358 -11.07 11.41 -2.77
CA ARG A 358 -9.92 10.51 -2.75
C ARG A 358 -9.33 10.35 -4.13
N CYS A 359 -10.19 10.09 -5.08
CA CYS A 359 -9.84 10.04 -6.50
C CYS A 359 -11.08 10.10 -7.39
N ILE A 360 -10.83 10.38 -8.67
CA ILE A 360 -11.71 10.09 -9.79
C ILE A 360 -11.29 8.70 -10.28
N PRO A 361 -12.12 7.63 -10.14
CA PRO A 361 -11.73 6.27 -10.53
C PRO A 361 -11.37 6.18 -12.02
N LEU A 362 -10.34 5.39 -12.35
CA LEU A 362 -9.91 5.22 -13.75
C LEU A 362 -10.90 4.43 -14.62
N ASP A 363 -11.68 3.57 -13.98
CA ASP A 363 -12.74 2.76 -14.63
C ASP A 363 -14.11 3.46 -14.63
N GLN A 364 -14.15 4.72 -14.20
CA GLN A 364 -15.38 5.50 -14.16
C GLN A 364 -15.98 5.64 -15.56
N LYS A 365 -17.27 5.30 -15.65
CA LYS A 365 -18.07 5.60 -16.84
C LYS A 365 -18.64 7.02 -16.74
N ALA A 366 -18.72 7.71 -17.88
CA ALA A 366 -19.42 8.97 -17.94
C ALA A 366 -20.89 8.75 -17.53
N GLU A 367 -21.31 9.41 -16.48
CA GLU A 367 -22.66 9.33 -15.91
C GLU A 367 -23.10 10.77 -15.62
N PRO A 368 -23.94 11.39 -16.47
CA PRO A 368 -24.49 12.70 -16.19
C PRO A 368 -25.38 12.68 -14.95
N GLY A 369 -25.22 13.66 -14.09
CA GLY A 369 -26.00 13.77 -12.87
C GLY A 369 -25.84 15.16 -12.25
N ASN A 370 -26.26 15.31 -11.01
CA ASN A 370 -26.12 16.55 -10.27
C ASN A 370 -25.26 16.35 -9.02
N CYS A 371 -24.37 17.29 -8.77
CA CYS A 371 -23.51 17.31 -7.59
C CYS A 371 -24.38 17.21 -6.32
N VAL A 372 -24.01 16.29 -5.43
CA VAL A 372 -24.76 16.02 -4.19
C VAL A 372 -24.84 17.23 -3.25
N TYR A 373 -23.89 18.15 -3.34
CA TYR A 373 -23.82 19.35 -2.52
C TYR A 373 -24.39 20.59 -3.23
N SER A 374 -23.86 20.92 -4.41
CA SER A 374 -24.20 22.18 -5.10
C SER A 374 -25.45 22.08 -5.98
N GLY A 375 -25.91 20.87 -6.33
CA GLY A 375 -26.98 20.63 -7.28
C GLY A 375 -26.63 20.96 -8.74
N LYS A 376 -25.42 21.41 -9.01
CA LYS A 376 -24.94 21.74 -10.36
C LYS A 376 -24.67 20.48 -11.18
N PRO A 377 -24.70 20.56 -12.52
CA PRO A 377 -24.40 19.42 -13.39
C PRO A 377 -23.02 18.80 -13.10
N SER A 378 -22.97 17.47 -13.18
CA SER A 378 -21.77 16.65 -13.00
C SER A 378 -21.60 15.71 -14.18
N GLN A 379 -20.36 15.41 -14.55
CA GLN A 379 -20.00 14.48 -15.61
C GLN A 379 -19.77 13.05 -15.14
N GLY A 380 -19.70 12.85 -13.83
CA GLY A 380 -19.45 11.53 -13.25
C GLY A 380 -19.31 11.57 -11.74
N ARG A 381 -19.15 10.39 -11.16
CA ARG A 381 -19.02 10.21 -9.72
C ARG A 381 -17.57 10.16 -9.31
N VAL A 382 -17.26 10.62 -8.13
CA VAL A 382 -15.94 10.54 -7.52
C VAL A 382 -16.05 9.86 -6.16
N VAL A 383 -14.94 9.38 -5.64
CA VAL A 383 -14.88 8.73 -4.33
C VAL A 383 -14.54 9.74 -3.26
N PHE A 384 -15.44 9.91 -2.30
CA PHE A 384 -15.24 10.71 -1.10
C PHE A 384 -15.02 9.80 0.11
N ALA A 385 -14.11 10.18 0.99
CA ALA A 385 -13.95 9.57 2.30
C ALA A 385 -13.21 10.48 3.28
N LYS A 386 -13.36 10.23 4.58
CA LYS A 386 -12.41 10.71 5.57
C LYS A 386 -11.08 9.97 5.38
N ALA A 387 -9.97 10.65 5.63
CA ALA A 387 -8.63 10.08 5.42
C ALA A 387 -7.69 10.36 6.60
N TYR A 388 -6.60 9.61 6.66
CA TYR A 388 -5.52 9.77 7.63
C TYR A 388 -4.57 10.92 7.30
#